data_0df57a5228d09be16501af1a03d64b89
#
_entry.id   0df57a5228d09be16501af1a03d64b89
#
_cell.length_a   1.000
_cell.length_b   1.000
_cell.length_c   1.000
_cell.angle_alpha   90.00
_cell.angle_beta   90.00
_cell.angle_gamma   90.00
#
_symmetry.space_group_name_H-M   'P 1'
#
loop_
_entity.id
_entity.type
_entity.pdbx_description
1 polymer ?
#
loop_
_entity_poly.entity_id
_entity_poly.type
_entity_poly.pdbx_seq_one_letter_code
_entity_poly.pdbx_strand_id
1 'polypeptide(L)'
;MNNLKTIFACSALIALAACDMSNTSEKSYQDRMDIASEWVSAGYTGKAEAIEMIETYMSEDGIVVGDRYVGMGFIWNPDESGMTVTYIIPDSPASKALKVGDSFVEVAGVRVADDNRNRLGFRGKPGEKINAVVLRDGEEVAVTVARGAVQQTSTKAQVLQNFSQADADNWGADGFNIIETSVTDEGVVWVLSWAEFTENSSGLTANAYTATRFEFNDEGKVSWVGNLSEDRFVLEQQGYSISR
;
A
#
# COMPACT_ATOMS: atom_id res chain seq x y z
N MET A 1 -0.67 27.20 67.49
CA MET A 1 -0.92 28.10 66.33
C MET A 1 0.28 28.03 65.45
N ASN A 2 0.20 27.30 64.36
CA ASN A 2 1.07 27.30 63.17
C ASN A 2 1.00 25.91 62.52
N ASN A 3 0.16 25.76 61.54
CA ASN A 3 0.29 24.73 60.51
C ASN A 3 -0.89 24.83 59.51
N LEU A 4 -0.93 25.92 58.73
CA LEU A 4 -1.94 26.05 57.66
C LEU A 4 -1.39 26.88 56.47
N LYS A 5 -0.18 26.59 56.00
CA LYS A 5 0.38 27.29 54.82
C LYS A 5 1.10 26.38 53.78
N THR A 6 1.04 25.05 53.93
CA THR A 6 1.84 24.16 53.02
C THR A 6 1.00 23.33 52.05
N ILE A 7 -0.34 23.48 51.99
CA ILE A 7 -1.19 22.64 51.12
C ILE A 7 -1.60 23.33 49.80
N PHE A 8 -1.41 24.63 49.64
CA PHE A 8 -1.85 25.33 48.41
C PHE A 8 -0.81 25.42 47.29
N ALA A 9 0.41 24.96 47.47
CA ALA A 9 1.45 25.03 46.44
C ALA A 9 1.50 23.82 45.47
N CYS A 10 0.94 22.65 45.86
CA CYS A 10 0.96 21.47 45.04
C CYS A 10 -0.16 21.40 43.98
N SER A 11 -1.28 22.07 44.17
CA SER A 11 -2.42 22.01 43.26
C SER A 11 -2.23 22.85 41.97
N ALA A 12 -1.42 23.89 42.01
CA ALA A 12 -1.17 24.77 40.88
C ALA A 12 -0.15 24.18 39.87
N LEU A 13 0.77 23.34 40.33
CA LEU A 13 1.77 22.69 39.47
C LEU A 13 1.20 21.54 38.62
N ILE A 14 0.18 20.83 39.14
CA ILE A 14 -0.48 19.73 38.42
C ILE A 14 -1.37 20.27 37.28
N ALA A 15 -1.99 21.42 37.46
CA ALA A 15 -2.85 22.02 36.45
C ALA A 15 -2.01 22.59 35.23
N LEU A 16 -0.81 23.10 35.48
CA LEU A 16 0.08 23.59 34.42
C LEU A 16 0.69 22.44 33.60
N ALA A 17 1.02 21.31 34.24
CA ALA A 17 1.52 20.13 33.53
C ALA A 17 0.45 19.46 32.66
N ALA A 18 -0.82 19.44 33.10
CA ALA A 18 -1.92 18.88 32.33
C ALA A 18 -2.27 19.75 31.08
N CYS A 19 -2.17 21.07 31.18
CA CYS A 19 -2.38 21.97 30.03
C CYS A 19 -1.26 21.87 28.99
N ASP A 20 -0.02 21.66 29.43
CA ASP A 20 1.13 21.51 28.50
C ASP A 20 1.08 20.16 27.78
N MET A 21 0.68 19.09 28.45
CA MET A 21 0.53 17.76 27.85
C MET A 21 -0.62 17.70 26.82
N SER A 22 -1.76 18.35 27.06
CA SER A 22 -2.86 18.40 26.11
C SER A 22 -2.50 19.21 24.86
N ASN A 23 -1.81 20.33 25.02
CA ASN A 23 -1.38 21.19 23.92
C ASN A 23 -0.32 20.49 23.04
N THR A 24 0.54 19.64 23.62
CA THR A 24 1.57 18.89 22.89
C THR A 24 0.95 17.75 22.09
N SER A 25 -0.07 17.07 22.62
CA SER A 25 -0.78 15.99 21.88
C SER A 25 -1.62 16.53 20.72
N GLU A 26 -2.34 17.62 20.92
CA GLU A 26 -3.12 18.27 19.86
C GLU A 26 -2.23 18.75 18.70
N LYS A 27 -1.09 19.38 19.03
CA LYS A 27 -0.11 19.80 18.02
C LYS A 27 0.45 18.59 17.24
N SER A 28 0.79 17.50 17.93
CA SER A 28 1.28 16.27 17.31
C SER A 28 0.23 15.64 16.38
N TYR A 29 -1.05 15.68 16.70
CA TYR A 29 -2.12 15.19 15.83
C TYR A 29 -2.33 16.07 14.61
N GLN A 30 -2.26 17.39 14.77
CA GLN A 30 -2.32 18.31 13.63
C GLN A 30 -1.15 18.09 12.66
N ASP A 31 0.09 17.99 13.17
CA ASP A 31 1.27 17.72 12.35
C ASP A 31 1.10 16.40 11.53
N ARG A 32 0.54 15.34 12.12
CA ARG A 32 0.25 14.08 11.42
C ARG A 32 -0.82 14.23 10.35
N MET A 33 -1.88 14.98 10.61
CA MET A 33 -2.93 15.25 9.62
C MET A 33 -2.40 16.07 8.44
N ASP A 34 -1.51 17.04 8.71
CA ASP A 34 -0.88 17.86 7.67
C ASP A 34 0.03 16.99 6.79
N ILE A 35 0.91 16.16 7.39
CA ILE A 35 1.74 15.20 6.65
C ILE A 35 0.91 14.25 5.80
N ALA A 36 -0.16 13.66 6.34
CA ALA A 36 -1.01 12.74 5.62
C ALA A 36 -1.73 13.40 4.44
N SER A 37 -2.22 14.64 4.63
CA SER A 37 -2.87 15.42 3.58
C SER A 37 -1.88 15.82 2.48
N GLU A 38 -0.70 16.26 2.83
CA GLU A 38 0.37 16.59 1.89
C GLU A 38 0.83 15.34 1.12
N TRP A 39 0.95 14.19 1.78
CA TRP A 39 1.28 12.92 1.14
C TRP A 39 0.27 12.52 0.06
N VAL A 40 -1.03 12.57 0.38
CA VAL A 40 -2.09 12.28 -0.58
C VAL A 40 -2.06 13.29 -1.73
N SER A 41 -1.91 14.58 -1.44
CA SER A 41 -1.80 15.63 -2.45
C SER A 41 -0.62 15.39 -3.39
N ALA A 42 0.56 15.11 -2.86
CA ALA A 42 1.77 14.83 -3.64
C ALA A 42 1.58 13.66 -4.60
N GLY A 43 0.89 12.60 -4.15
CA GLY A 43 0.56 11.44 -4.99
C GLY A 43 -0.27 11.78 -6.23
N TYR A 44 -1.11 12.81 -6.16
CA TYR A 44 -1.94 13.26 -7.28
C TYR A 44 -1.34 14.41 -8.08
N THR A 45 -0.35 15.15 -7.56
CA THR A 45 0.22 16.32 -8.23
C THR A 45 1.45 16.00 -9.06
N GLY A 46 2.33 15.13 -8.58
CA GLY A 46 3.55 14.84 -9.31
C GLY A 46 4.40 13.73 -8.72
N LYS A 47 5.16 13.08 -9.60
CA LYS A 47 6.07 11.99 -9.25
C LYS A 47 7.18 12.45 -8.29
N ALA A 48 7.76 13.65 -8.54
CA ALA A 48 8.86 14.18 -7.74
C ALA A 48 8.40 14.50 -6.31
N GLU A 49 7.24 15.13 -6.19
CA GLU A 49 6.61 15.46 -4.92
C GLU A 49 6.27 14.20 -4.11
N ALA A 50 5.75 13.16 -4.79
CA ALA A 50 5.45 11.88 -4.14
C ALA A 50 6.72 11.18 -3.62
N ILE A 51 7.82 11.22 -4.37
CA ILE A 51 9.11 10.68 -3.95
C ILE A 51 9.63 11.45 -2.73
N GLU A 52 9.61 12.79 -2.77
CA GLU A 52 10.06 13.65 -1.67
C GLU A 52 9.29 13.35 -0.37
N MET A 53 7.97 13.17 -0.45
CA MET A 53 7.15 12.81 0.71
C MET A 53 7.58 11.48 1.32
N ILE A 54 7.83 10.44 0.49
CA ILE A 54 8.28 9.13 0.96
C ILE A 54 9.66 9.22 1.59
N GLU A 55 10.62 9.88 0.94
CA GLU A 55 11.97 10.05 1.46
C GLU A 55 11.98 10.77 2.81
N THR A 56 11.19 11.85 2.92
CA THR A 56 11.17 12.73 4.08
C THR A 56 10.39 12.13 5.24
N TYR A 57 9.20 11.58 5.00
CA TYR A 57 8.25 11.27 6.07
C TYR A 57 8.02 9.78 6.33
N MET A 58 8.41 8.87 5.42
CA MET A 58 8.29 7.44 5.69
C MET A 58 9.44 6.94 6.56
N SER A 59 9.14 6.14 7.58
CA SER A 59 10.17 5.44 8.37
C SER A 59 10.90 4.40 7.53
N GLU A 60 12.14 4.06 7.90
CA GLU A 60 12.96 3.11 7.13
C GLU A 60 12.35 1.69 7.10
N ASP A 61 11.63 1.32 8.16
CA ASP A 61 10.88 0.07 8.29
C ASP A 61 9.40 0.21 7.89
N GLY A 62 9.01 1.38 7.37
CA GLY A 62 7.64 1.67 6.95
C GLY A 62 7.18 0.78 5.79
N ILE A 63 5.89 0.52 5.73
CA ILE A 63 5.26 -0.27 4.69
C ILE A 63 4.09 0.46 4.01
N VAL A 64 4.01 0.30 2.70
CA VAL A 64 2.84 0.64 1.90
C VAL A 64 2.06 -0.64 1.62
N VAL A 65 0.77 -0.62 1.92
CA VAL A 65 -0.13 -1.75 1.72
C VAL A 65 -0.99 -1.48 0.50
N GLY A 66 -0.79 -2.30 -0.53
CA GLY A 66 -1.56 -2.26 -1.77
C GLY A 66 -2.86 -3.06 -1.68
N ASP A 67 -3.53 -3.20 -2.82
CA ASP A 67 -4.80 -3.90 -2.92
C ASP A 67 -4.71 -5.38 -2.56
N ARG A 68 -5.84 -5.88 -2.07
CA ARG A 68 -6.02 -7.31 -1.84
C ARG A 68 -6.51 -7.98 -3.11
N TYR A 69 -5.95 -9.13 -3.42
CA TYR A 69 -6.39 -9.94 -4.55
C TYR A 69 -6.44 -11.43 -4.19
N VAL A 70 -7.10 -12.22 -5.03
CA VAL A 70 -7.10 -13.68 -4.89
C VAL A 70 -6.07 -14.27 -5.85
N GLY A 71 -5.04 -14.91 -5.28
CA GLY A 71 -3.94 -15.46 -6.05
C GLY A 71 -2.98 -16.31 -5.24
N MET A 72 -1.75 -16.46 -5.72
CA MET A 72 -0.69 -17.22 -5.07
C MET A 72 0.19 -16.38 -4.14
N GLY A 73 0.52 -15.13 -4.51
CA GLY A 73 1.31 -14.22 -3.67
C GLY A 73 2.83 -14.36 -3.84
N PHE A 74 3.31 -14.14 -5.04
CA PHE A 74 4.73 -14.03 -5.37
C PHE A 74 4.97 -12.90 -6.38
N ILE A 75 6.22 -12.47 -6.49
CA ILE A 75 6.70 -11.48 -7.45
C ILE A 75 7.76 -12.13 -8.33
N TRP A 76 7.80 -11.75 -9.59
CA TRP A 76 8.80 -12.12 -10.60
C TRP A 76 9.20 -10.89 -11.39
N ASN A 77 10.38 -10.91 -12.04
CA ASN A 77 10.85 -9.78 -12.86
C ASN A 77 10.33 -9.93 -14.29
N PRO A 78 9.46 -9.03 -14.79
CA PRO A 78 8.94 -9.10 -16.15
C PRO A 78 9.99 -8.78 -17.23
N ASP A 79 11.07 -8.12 -16.88
CA ASP A 79 12.14 -7.72 -17.82
C ASP A 79 13.13 -8.87 -18.12
N GLU A 80 13.10 -9.94 -17.32
CA GLU A 80 13.90 -11.13 -17.51
C GLU A 80 13.13 -12.19 -18.30
N SER A 81 13.85 -12.99 -19.11
CA SER A 81 13.28 -14.16 -19.78
C SER A 81 12.88 -15.22 -18.74
N GLY A 82 11.79 -15.96 -19.03
CA GLY A 82 11.25 -16.94 -18.10
C GLY A 82 10.37 -16.29 -17.03
N MET A 83 10.17 -16.99 -15.92
CA MET A 83 9.32 -16.53 -14.82
C MET A 83 9.87 -17.02 -13.49
N THR A 84 10.95 -16.39 -13.05
CA THR A 84 11.64 -16.74 -11.81
C THR A 84 11.07 -15.94 -10.64
N VAL A 85 10.74 -16.64 -9.55
CA VAL A 85 10.24 -16.05 -8.30
C VAL A 85 11.36 -15.24 -7.65
N THR A 86 11.20 -13.93 -7.57
CA THR A 86 12.15 -13.01 -6.94
C THR A 86 11.76 -12.66 -5.50
N TYR A 87 10.48 -12.77 -5.16
CA TYR A 87 9.97 -12.50 -3.81
C TYR A 87 8.69 -13.30 -3.56
N ILE A 88 8.50 -13.73 -2.32
CA ILE A 88 7.28 -14.38 -1.86
C ILE A 88 6.65 -13.50 -0.78
N ILE A 89 5.39 -13.11 -1.01
CA ILE A 89 4.64 -12.30 -0.06
C ILE A 89 4.43 -13.11 1.23
N PRO A 90 4.82 -12.59 2.39
CA PRO A 90 4.64 -13.29 3.68
C PRO A 90 3.18 -13.73 3.89
N ASP A 91 2.99 -14.88 4.52
CA ASP A 91 1.68 -15.47 4.83
C ASP A 91 0.77 -15.76 3.62
N SER A 92 1.27 -15.54 2.38
CA SER A 92 0.55 -15.85 1.16
C SER A 92 0.48 -17.38 0.91
N PRO A 93 -0.44 -17.85 0.05
CA PRO A 93 -0.48 -19.25 -0.38
C PRO A 93 0.86 -19.76 -0.96
N ALA A 94 1.61 -18.91 -1.67
CA ALA A 94 2.91 -19.26 -2.24
C ALA A 94 3.95 -19.59 -1.18
N SER A 95 3.90 -18.97 0.00
CA SER A 95 4.90 -19.15 1.06
C SER A 95 4.99 -20.60 1.58
N LYS A 96 3.97 -21.42 1.31
CA LYS A 96 3.90 -22.82 1.73
C LYS A 96 4.44 -23.81 0.70
N ALA A 97 4.66 -23.37 -0.55
CA ALA A 97 4.96 -24.28 -1.66
C ALA A 97 6.11 -23.81 -2.55
N LEU A 98 6.31 -22.50 -2.69
CA LEU A 98 7.34 -21.91 -3.53
C LEU A 98 8.56 -21.45 -2.72
N LYS A 99 9.67 -21.30 -3.42
CA LYS A 99 10.89 -20.67 -2.91
C LYS A 99 11.33 -19.55 -3.86
N VAL A 100 12.02 -18.56 -3.33
CA VAL A 100 12.75 -17.59 -4.15
C VAL A 100 13.78 -18.33 -4.98
N GLY A 101 13.87 -18.04 -6.28
CA GLY A 101 14.69 -18.76 -7.26
C GLY A 101 13.96 -19.88 -8.00
N ASP A 102 12.75 -20.31 -7.60
CA ASP A 102 11.92 -21.20 -8.43
C ASP A 102 11.60 -20.54 -9.75
N SER A 103 11.79 -21.22 -10.87
CA SER A 103 11.42 -20.72 -12.19
C SER A 103 10.27 -21.56 -12.76
N PHE A 104 9.14 -20.93 -13.09
CA PHE A 104 7.98 -21.65 -13.60
C PHE A 104 8.25 -22.23 -14.98
N VAL A 105 7.98 -23.53 -15.14
CA VAL A 105 8.06 -24.29 -16.39
C VAL A 105 6.66 -24.47 -16.96
N GLU A 106 5.69 -24.82 -16.10
CA GLU A 106 4.31 -25.04 -16.48
C GLU A 106 3.35 -24.55 -15.40
N VAL A 107 2.20 -23.99 -15.78
CA VAL A 107 1.15 -23.52 -14.87
C VAL A 107 -0.20 -23.97 -15.41
N ALA A 108 -0.94 -24.74 -14.62
CA ALA A 108 -2.26 -25.28 -14.97
C ALA A 108 -2.29 -25.99 -16.34
N GLY A 109 -1.24 -26.76 -16.66
CA GLY A 109 -1.10 -27.47 -17.94
C GLY A 109 -0.64 -26.60 -19.11
N VAL A 110 -0.34 -25.32 -18.86
CA VAL A 110 0.17 -24.39 -19.88
C VAL A 110 1.66 -24.17 -19.66
N ARG A 111 2.49 -24.50 -20.66
CA ARG A 111 3.92 -24.25 -20.61
C ARG A 111 4.19 -22.75 -20.61
N VAL A 112 5.09 -22.30 -19.73
CA VAL A 112 5.47 -20.89 -19.60
C VAL A 112 6.29 -20.48 -20.82
N ALA A 113 5.92 -19.34 -21.43
CA ALA A 113 6.61 -18.71 -22.53
C ALA A 113 6.51 -17.18 -22.35
N ASP A 114 7.43 -16.43 -22.94
CA ASP A 114 7.51 -14.98 -22.73
C ASP A 114 6.24 -14.22 -23.18
N ASP A 115 5.52 -14.74 -24.17
CA ASP A 115 4.30 -14.15 -24.71
C ASP A 115 3.03 -14.49 -23.90
N ASN A 116 3.08 -15.44 -22.96
CA ASN A 116 1.90 -15.87 -22.20
C ASN A 116 1.97 -15.61 -20.70
N ARG A 117 3.09 -15.12 -20.16
CA ARG A 117 3.34 -14.94 -18.71
C ARG A 117 2.24 -14.19 -17.98
N ASN A 118 1.68 -13.16 -18.59
CA ASN A 118 0.62 -12.33 -18.02
C ASN A 118 -0.78 -12.97 -18.08
N ARG A 119 -0.92 -14.09 -18.79
CA ARG A 119 -2.21 -14.81 -18.99
C ARG A 119 -2.28 -16.15 -18.25
N LEU A 120 -1.21 -16.52 -17.56
CA LEU A 120 -1.20 -17.74 -16.74
C LEU A 120 -2.12 -17.59 -15.53
N GLY A 121 -2.82 -18.65 -15.19
CA GLY A 121 -3.92 -18.64 -14.22
C GLY A 121 -3.49 -18.48 -12.75
N PHE A 122 -2.62 -17.55 -12.41
CA PHE A 122 -2.18 -17.32 -11.02
C PHE A 122 -3.26 -16.70 -10.13
N ARG A 123 -4.18 -15.94 -10.73
CA ARG A 123 -5.37 -15.40 -10.07
C ARG A 123 -6.58 -16.26 -10.33
N GLY A 124 -7.62 -16.20 -9.50
CA GLY A 124 -8.82 -16.98 -9.65
C GLY A 124 -9.69 -16.99 -8.41
N LYS A 125 -10.43 -18.10 -8.17
CA LYS A 125 -11.32 -18.20 -7.01
C LYS A 125 -10.57 -18.62 -5.74
N PRO A 126 -10.98 -18.13 -4.55
CA PRO A 126 -10.40 -18.57 -3.29
C PRO A 126 -10.57 -20.10 -3.10
N GLY A 127 -9.51 -20.75 -2.62
CA GLY A 127 -9.48 -22.21 -2.38
C GLY A 127 -9.28 -23.07 -3.62
N GLU A 128 -9.40 -22.52 -4.83
CA GLU A 128 -9.13 -23.25 -6.06
C GLU A 128 -7.65 -23.59 -6.18
N LYS A 129 -7.36 -24.87 -6.40
CA LYS A 129 -5.98 -25.37 -6.52
C LYS A 129 -5.43 -25.12 -7.92
N ILE A 130 -4.20 -24.66 -7.98
CA ILE A 130 -3.43 -24.59 -9.21
C ILE A 130 -2.22 -25.53 -9.10
N ASN A 131 -2.04 -26.36 -10.11
CA ASN A 131 -0.86 -27.20 -10.25
C ASN A 131 0.15 -26.50 -11.15
N ALA A 132 1.41 -26.52 -10.77
CA ALA A 132 2.49 -25.98 -11.56
C ALA A 132 3.72 -26.88 -11.48
N VAL A 133 4.62 -26.73 -12.43
CA VAL A 133 5.96 -27.31 -12.41
C VAL A 133 6.92 -26.14 -12.37
N VAL A 134 7.85 -26.20 -11.41
CA VAL A 134 8.93 -25.22 -11.28
C VAL A 134 10.29 -25.91 -11.41
N LEU A 135 11.24 -25.22 -11.99
CA LEU A 135 12.66 -25.59 -11.95
C LEU A 135 13.24 -25.08 -10.63
N ARG A 136 13.65 -25.98 -9.76
CA ARG A 136 14.26 -25.71 -8.45
C ARG A 136 15.59 -26.45 -8.37
N ASP A 137 16.68 -25.73 -8.15
CA ASP A 137 18.04 -26.31 -8.06
C ASP A 137 18.42 -27.20 -9.27
N GLY A 138 17.87 -26.87 -10.46
CA GLY A 138 18.11 -27.62 -11.70
C GLY A 138 17.16 -28.81 -11.95
N GLU A 139 16.24 -29.10 -11.04
CA GLU A 139 15.29 -30.20 -11.14
C GLU A 139 13.84 -29.67 -11.27
N GLU A 140 13.03 -30.35 -12.08
CA GLU A 140 11.58 -30.06 -12.18
C GLU A 140 10.85 -30.58 -10.96
N VAL A 141 10.15 -29.68 -10.25
CA VAL A 141 9.37 -29.98 -9.05
C VAL A 141 7.92 -29.63 -9.28
N ALA A 142 7.04 -30.60 -9.12
CA ALA A 142 5.59 -30.36 -9.14
C ALA A 142 5.16 -29.68 -7.82
N VAL A 143 4.43 -28.59 -7.94
CA VAL A 143 3.88 -27.83 -6.81
C VAL A 143 2.38 -27.64 -6.99
N THR A 144 1.65 -27.63 -5.88
CA THR A 144 0.20 -27.34 -5.86
C THR A 144 -0.04 -26.24 -4.85
N VAL A 145 -0.70 -25.17 -5.29
CA VAL A 145 -1.04 -24.01 -4.43
C VAL A 145 -2.54 -23.78 -4.49
N ALA A 146 -3.20 -23.71 -3.33
CA ALA A 146 -4.58 -23.27 -3.26
C ALA A 146 -4.58 -21.73 -3.21
N ARG A 147 -5.23 -21.06 -4.18
CA ARG A 147 -5.32 -19.60 -4.20
C ARG A 147 -5.98 -19.07 -2.94
N GLY A 148 -5.51 -17.96 -2.43
CA GLY A 148 -6.05 -17.31 -1.25
C GLY A 148 -6.06 -15.79 -1.38
N ALA A 149 -6.59 -15.12 -0.38
CA ALA A 149 -6.46 -13.67 -0.28
C ALA A 149 -4.99 -13.32 -0.02
N VAL A 150 -4.46 -12.43 -0.85
CA VAL A 150 -3.09 -11.93 -0.77
C VAL A 150 -3.17 -10.42 -0.54
N GLN A 151 -2.38 -9.93 0.41
CA GLN A 151 -2.18 -8.50 0.67
C GLN A 151 -0.78 -8.14 0.22
N GLN A 152 -0.65 -7.37 -0.85
CA GLN A 152 0.65 -6.90 -1.28
C GLN A 152 1.14 -5.81 -0.31
N THR A 153 2.40 -5.92 0.11
CA THR A 153 3.08 -4.90 0.91
C THR A 153 4.39 -4.53 0.21
N SER A 154 4.75 -3.26 0.29
CA SER A 154 6.01 -2.74 -0.25
C SER A 154 6.76 -1.98 0.83
N THR A 155 8.06 -2.20 0.96
CA THR A 155 8.93 -1.42 1.83
C THR A 155 9.20 -0.03 1.22
N LYS A 156 9.69 0.92 2.00
CA LYS A 156 10.13 2.24 1.53
C LYS A 156 11.02 2.13 0.29
N ALA A 157 12.05 1.28 0.34
CA ALA A 157 12.98 1.10 -0.77
C ALA A 157 12.30 0.58 -2.04
N GLN A 158 11.37 -0.39 -1.92
CA GLN A 158 10.60 -0.90 -3.06
C GLN A 158 9.68 0.15 -3.67
N VAL A 159 9.01 0.97 -2.83
CA VAL A 159 8.15 2.06 -3.33
C VAL A 159 8.97 3.10 -4.07
N LEU A 160 10.10 3.53 -3.51
CA LEU A 160 11.00 4.48 -4.18
C LEU A 160 11.54 3.92 -5.51
N GLN A 161 11.91 2.64 -5.56
CA GLN A 161 12.32 1.98 -6.78
C GLN A 161 11.20 1.98 -7.83
N ASN A 162 9.99 1.58 -7.45
CA ASN A 162 8.83 1.57 -8.37
C ASN A 162 8.50 2.96 -8.89
N PHE A 163 8.52 3.97 -8.02
CA PHE A 163 8.27 5.35 -8.41
C PHE A 163 9.36 5.88 -9.32
N SER A 164 10.64 5.54 -9.08
CA SER A 164 11.74 5.97 -9.97
C SER A 164 11.58 5.47 -11.41
N GLN A 165 11.00 4.28 -11.57
CA GLN A 165 10.76 3.64 -12.88
C GLN A 165 9.44 4.08 -13.53
N ALA A 166 8.50 4.66 -12.79
CA ALA A 166 7.23 5.10 -13.33
C ALA A 166 7.40 6.25 -14.33
N ASP A 167 6.56 6.28 -15.35
CA ASP A 167 6.52 7.36 -16.33
C ASP A 167 5.93 8.64 -15.69
N ALA A 168 6.70 9.71 -15.69
CA ALA A 168 6.26 10.98 -15.12
C ALA A 168 5.15 11.66 -15.95
N ASP A 169 5.09 11.40 -17.24
CA ASP A 169 4.06 11.98 -18.14
C ASP A 169 2.68 11.33 -17.94
N ASN A 170 2.66 10.15 -17.30
CA ASN A 170 1.44 9.43 -16.93
C ASN A 170 1.16 9.49 -15.42
N TRP A 171 1.74 10.45 -14.70
CA TRP A 171 1.57 10.61 -13.26
C TRP A 171 0.55 11.70 -12.94
N GLY A 172 -0.18 11.48 -11.86
CA GLY A 172 -1.10 12.47 -11.33
C GLY A 172 -2.55 12.22 -11.72
N ALA A 173 -3.39 13.18 -11.37
CA ALA A 173 -4.80 13.20 -11.68
C ALA A 173 -5.14 14.45 -12.49
N ASP A 174 -6.18 14.41 -13.32
CA ASP A 174 -6.69 15.58 -14.06
C ASP A 174 -7.30 16.61 -13.10
N GLY A 175 -7.88 16.12 -11.99
CA GLY A 175 -8.38 16.93 -10.90
C GLY A 175 -8.38 16.14 -9.59
N PHE A 176 -8.13 16.81 -8.47
CA PHE A 176 -8.25 16.17 -7.16
C PHE A 176 -8.68 17.18 -6.09
N ASN A 177 -9.24 16.64 -5.00
CA ASN A 177 -9.59 17.42 -3.81
C ASN A 177 -9.52 16.53 -2.56
N ILE A 178 -8.97 17.06 -1.47
CA ILE A 178 -9.12 16.48 -0.14
C ILE A 178 -10.48 16.91 0.40
N ILE A 179 -11.32 15.93 0.72
CA ILE A 179 -12.67 16.15 1.25
C ILE A 179 -12.62 16.30 2.76
N GLU A 180 -11.85 15.42 3.42
CA GLU A 180 -11.77 15.39 4.88
C GLU A 180 -10.45 14.76 5.32
N THR A 181 -9.88 15.27 6.40
CA THR A 181 -8.79 14.64 7.14
C THR A 181 -9.22 14.54 8.60
N SER A 182 -9.08 13.34 9.18
CA SER A 182 -9.45 13.06 10.56
C SER A 182 -8.39 12.22 11.26
N VAL A 183 -8.33 12.29 12.58
CA VAL A 183 -7.41 11.52 13.41
C VAL A 183 -8.21 10.82 14.52
N THR A 184 -7.86 9.56 14.80
CA THR A 184 -8.43 8.80 15.93
C THR A 184 -7.68 9.12 17.22
N ASP A 185 -8.27 8.71 18.37
CA ASP A 185 -7.65 8.85 19.69
C ASP A 185 -6.30 8.10 19.78
N GLU A 186 -6.09 7.05 18.95
CA GLU A 186 -4.84 6.31 18.87
C GLU A 186 -3.82 6.97 17.91
N GLY A 187 -4.16 8.12 17.30
CA GLY A 187 -3.29 8.86 16.40
C GLY A 187 -3.20 8.29 14.97
N VAL A 188 -4.15 7.42 14.59
CA VAL A 188 -4.32 6.97 13.20
C VAL A 188 -5.01 8.07 12.40
N VAL A 189 -4.42 8.43 11.26
CA VAL A 189 -4.98 9.48 10.39
C VAL A 189 -5.69 8.83 9.19
N TRP A 190 -6.85 9.38 8.86
CA TRP A 190 -7.60 9.07 7.64
C TRP A 190 -7.73 10.33 6.78
N VAL A 191 -7.47 10.17 5.49
CA VAL A 191 -7.67 11.21 4.48
C VAL A 191 -8.67 10.69 3.46
N LEU A 192 -9.82 11.34 3.33
CA LEU A 192 -10.79 11.11 2.26
C LEU A 192 -10.48 12.08 1.13
N SER A 193 -10.21 11.58 -0.05
CA SER A 193 -9.95 12.36 -1.26
C SER A 193 -10.88 11.96 -2.39
N TRP A 194 -11.08 12.86 -3.34
CA TRP A 194 -11.69 12.62 -4.64
C TRP A 194 -10.68 12.94 -5.73
N ALA A 195 -10.62 12.13 -6.77
CA ALA A 195 -9.76 12.37 -7.91
C ALA A 195 -10.45 11.99 -9.23
N GLU A 196 -10.05 12.64 -10.32
CA GLU A 196 -10.49 12.39 -11.68
C GLU A 196 -9.29 12.03 -12.56
N PHE A 197 -9.43 11.02 -13.40
CA PHE A 197 -8.39 10.48 -14.26
C PHE A 197 -8.95 10.25 -15.67
N THR A 198 -8.17 10.56 -16.69
CA THR A 198 -8.46 10.18 -18.08
C THR A 198 -7.53 9.05 -18.51
N GLU A 199 -8.10 7.91 -18.91
CA GLU A 199 -7.32 6.79 -19.41
C GLU A 199 -6.77 7.11 -20.80
N ASN A 200 -5.43 7.09 -20.96
CA ASN A 200 -4.75 7.46 -22.21
C ASN A 200 -5.12 6.55 -23.40
N SER A 201 -5.46 5.29 -23.15
CA SER A 201 -5.76 4.32 -24.20
C SER A 201 -7.16 4.48 -24.81
N SER A 202 -8.14 4.84 -23.99
CA SER A 202 -9.54 4.98 -24.40
C SER A 202 -10.02 6.43 -24.49
N GLY A 203 -9.34 7.36 -23.81
CA GLY A 203 -9.79 8.74 -23.64
C GLY A 203 -10.99 8.88 -22.70
N LEU A 204 -11.38 7.81 -21.99
CA LEU A 204 -12.50 7.85 -21.06
C LEU A 204 -12.05 8.40 -19.70
N THR A 205 -12.83 9.29 -19.15
CA THR A 205 -12.61 9.89 -17.83
C THR A 205 -13.37 9.10 -16.77
N ALA A 206 -12.69 8.81 -15.66
CA ALA A 206 -13.28 8.22 -14.48
C ALA A 206 -12.96 9.06 -13.24
N ASN A 207 -13.78 8.99 -12.22
CA ASN A 207 -13.51 9.61 -10.94
C ASN A 207 -13.82 8.63 -9.80
N ALA A 208 -13.16 8.82 -8.66
CA ALA A 208 -13.32 7.97 -7.50
C ALA A 208 -13.04 8.72 -6.20
N TYR A 209 -13.68 8.23 -5.13
CA TYR A 209 -13.26 8.52 -3.77
C TYR A 209 -12.24 7.50 -3.29
N THR A 210 -11.26 7.98 -2.54
CA THR A 210 -10.24 7.16 -1.90
C THR A 210 -10.12 7.53 -0.43
N ALA A 211 -10.18 6.53 0.45
CA ALA A 211 -9.87 6.70 1.86
C ALA A 211 -8.47 6.13 2.14
N THR A 212 -7.52 6.99 2.44
CA THR A 212 -6.14 6.61 2.77
C THR A 212 -5.93 6.65 4.28
N ARG A 213 -5.41 5.57 4.83
CA ARG A 213 -5.13 5.39 6.26
C ARG A 213 -3.62 5.45 6.50
N PHE A 214 -3.21 6.18 7.53
CA PHE A 214 -1.82 6.34 7.95
C PHE A 214 -1.65 5.95 9.42
N GLU A 215 -0.59 5.22 9.72
CA GLU A 215 -0.06 5.06 11.07
C GLU A 215 1.31 5.72 11.17
N PHE A 216 1.59 6.27 12.34
CA PHE A 216 2.85 6.98 12.61
C PHE A 216 3.57 6.30 13.76
N ASN A 217 4.90 6.24 13.68
CA ASN A 217 5.74 5.81 14.80
C ASN A 217 5.95 6.94 15.82
N ASP A 218 6.69 6.65 16.88
CA ASP A 218 6.97 7.60 17.97
C ASP A 218 7.82 8.82 17.51
N GLU A 219 8.52 8.69 16.37
CA GLU A 219 9.30 9.79 15.77
C GLU A 219 8.44 10.68 14.85
N GLY A 220 7.13 10.38 14.72
CA GLY A 220 6.23 11.10 13.82
C GLY A 220 6.42 10.78 12.35
N LYS A 221 7.08 9.66 12.01
CA LYS A 221 7.22 9.15 10.65
C LYS A 221 6.11 8.18 10.30
N VAL A 222 5.70 8.14 9.03
CA VAL A 222 4.72 7.18 8.52
C VAL A 222 5.30 5.77 8.58
N SER A 223 4.74 4.91 9.41
CA SER A 223 5.14 3.51 9.56
C SER A 223 4.25 2.55 8.76
N TRP A 224 3.03 2.96 8.46
CA TRP A 224 2.08 2.19 7.65
C TRP A 224 1.18 3.13 6.85
N VAL A 225 0.97 2.84 5.58
CA VAL A 225 -0.02 3.52 4.75
C VAL A 225 -0.71 2.52 3.81
N GLY A 226 -2.02 2.66 3.66
CA GLY A 226 -2.83 1.87 2.74
C GLY A 226 -4.14 2.57 2.43
N ASN A 227 -4.76 2.20 1.32
CA ASN A 227 -5.97 2.86 0.85
C ASN A 227 -7.10 1.87 0.53
N LEU A 228 -8.31 2.41 0.51
CA LEU A 228 -9.52 1.81 -0.02
C LEU A 228 -10.07 2.76 -1.07
N SER A 229 -10.29 2.27 -2.29
CA SER A 229 -10.81 3.07 -3.39
C SER A 229 -11.98 2.38 -4.09
N GLU A 230 -12.66 3.12 -4.95
CA GLU A 230 -13.79 2.67 -5.75
C GLU A 230 -13.35 2.03 -7.07
N ASP A 231 -12.33 1.15 -7.05
CA ASP A 231 -11.66 0.59 -8.24
C ASP A 231 -12.63 -0.05 -9.24
N ARG A 232 -13.64 -0.77 -8.72
CA ARG A 232 -14.66 -1.35 -9.59
C ARG A 232 -15.45 -0.28 -10.33
N PHE A 233 -15.83 0.79 -9.64
CA PHE A 233 -16.59 1.90 -10.23
C PHE A 233 -15.77 2.65 -11.26
N VAL A 234 -14.46 2.82 -11.02
CA VAL A 234 -13.51 3.36 -12.01
C VAL A 234 -13.50 2.52 -13.28
N LEU A 235 -13.33 1.20 -13.17
CA LEU A 235 -13.35 0.30 -14.32
C LEU A 235 -14.67 0.36 -15.10
N GLU A 236 -15.82 0.42 -14.41
CA GLU A 236 -17.13 0.55 -15.04
C GLU A 236 -17.27 1.87 -15.82
N GLN A 237 -16.76 2.99 -15.28
CA GLN A 237 -16.73 4.29 -15.96
C GLN A 237 -15.85 4.26 -17.22
N GLN A 238 -14.74 3.52 -17.20
CA GLN A 238 -13.82 3.33 -18.33
C GLN A 238 -14.31 2.27 -19.33
N GLY A 239 -15.53 1.79 -19.19
CA GLY A 239 -16.18 0.87 -20.14
C GLY A 239 -15.82 -0.61 -19.96
N TYR A 240 -15.06 -0.97 -18.91
CA TYR A 240 -14.78 -2.36 -18.60
C TYR A 240 -15.99 -3.06 -18.00
N SER A 241 -16.27 -4.28 -18.45
CA SER A 241 -17.31 -5.12 -17.85
C SER A 241 -16.69 -6.20 -16.97
N ILE A 242 -17.16 -6.32 -15.73
CA ILE A 242 -16.76 -7.40 -14.83
C ILE A 242 -17.77 -8.54 -15.01
N SER A 243 -17.38 -9.57 -15.79
CA SER A 243 -18.18 -10.80 -15.96
C SER A 243 -17.72 -11.90 -15.01
N ARG A 244 -18.66 -12.75 -14.61
CA ARG A 244 -18.38 -13.98 -13.83
C ARG A 244 -18.03 -15.13 -14.76
#